data_5d8932fcc90f3bd763647b985526e4f5
#
_entry.id   5d8932fcc90f3bd763647b985526e4f5
#
_cell.length_a   1.000
_cell.length_b   1.000
_cell.length_c   1.000
_cell.angle_alpha   90.00
_cell.angle_beta   90.00
_cell.angle_gamma   90.00
#
_symmetry.space_group_name_H-M   'P 1'
#
loop_
_entity.id
_entity.type
_entity.pdbx_description
1 polymer ?
#
loop_
_entity_poly.entity_id
_entity_poly.type
_entity_poly.pdbx_seq_one_letter_code
_entity_poly.pdbx_strand_id
1 'polypeptide(L)'
;MAKPFRLGLIGARGYVGSELIRLIQSHPNIELAYVSSREREGQLLTDFENSAPAGMRYVNFNPEQALEQSANVVVLALPNNLAENWVSVFDVKQSNALLIDLSADYRFDSNW
;
A
#
# COMPACT_ATOMS: atom_id res chain seq x y z
N MET A 1 21.26 2.04 6.92
CA MET A 1 20.35 1.81 8.06
C MET A 1 18.91 1.74 7.62
N ALA A 2 18.15 0.82 8.20
CA ALA A 2 16.73 0.75 7.92
C ALA A 2 16.00 1.95 8.51
N LYS A 3 15.02 2.46 7.77
CA LYS A 3 14.19 3.55 8.27
C LYS A 3 13.20 3.00 9.30
N PRO A 4 12.77 3.82 10.28
CA PRO A 4 11.94 3.31 11.37
C PRO A 4 10.54 2.86 10.97
N PHE A 5 9.99 3.38 9.86
CA PHE A 5 8.65 3.01 9.41
C PHE A 5 8.72 2.36 8.05
N ARG A 6 8.02 1.24 7.92
CA ARG A 6 7.93 0.51 6.65
C ARG A 6 6.48 0.52 6.19
N LEU A 7 6.25 0.92 4.95
CA LEU A 7 4.92 1.12 4.40
C LEU A 7 4.66 0.15 3.26
N GLY A 8 3.52 -0.56 3.34
CA GLY A 8 3.01 -1.37 2.25
C GLY A 8 1.90 -0.63 1.53
N LEU A 9 1.90 -0.69 0.21
CA LEU A 9 0.92 0.00 -0.61
C LEU A 9 0.13 -1.03 -1.40
N ILE A 10 -1.19 -1.03 -1.23
CA ILE A 10 -2.10 -1.99 -1.85
C ILE A 10 -2.91 -1.27 -2.92
N GLY A 11 -2.92 -1.83 -4.13
CA GLY A 11 -3.65 -1.26 -5.25
C GLY A 11 -2.96 -0.08 -5.90
N ALA A 12 -1.66 -0.12 -5.96
CA ALA A 12 -0.80 1.03 -6.30
C ALA A 12 -0.73 1.30 -7.78
N ARG A 13 -1.83 1.69 -8.37
CA ARG A 13 -1.82 2.19 -9.74
C ARG A 13 -2.55 3.52 -9.79
N GLY A 14 -2.35 4.25 -10.87
CA GLY A 14 -2.96 5.56 -11.04
C GLY A 14 -2.20 6.65 -10.30
N TYR A 15 -2.78 7.83 -10.29
CA TYR A 15 -2.10 9.04 -9.84
C TYR A 15 -1.74 8.99 -8.36
N VAL A 16 -2.67 8.50 -7.53
CA VAL A 16 -2.44 8.48 -6.08
C VAL A 16 -1.28 7.55 -5.74
N GLY A 17 -1.24 6.36 -6.35
CA GLY A 17 -0.15 5.43 -6.12
C GLY A 17 1.20 5.99 -6.54
N SER A 18 1.26 6.64 -7.70
CA SER A 18 2.47 7.26 -8.20
C SER A 18 2.98 8.35 -7.25
N GLU A 19 2.08 9.22 -6.79
CA GLU A 19 2.43 10.29 -5.87
C GLU A 19 2.93 9.76 -4.54
N LEU A 20 2.30 8.72 -4.02
CA LEU A 20 2.72 8.13 -2.76
C LEU A 20 4.12 7.53 -2.86
N ILE A 21 4.40 6.80 -3.94
CA ILE A 21 5.72 6.20 -4.13
C ILE A 21 6.78 7.30 -4.17
N ARG A 22 6.51 8.38 -4.90
CA ARG A 22 7.45 9.50 -5.01
C ARG A 22 7.70 10.16 -3.66
N LEU A 23 6.63 10.40 -2.89
CA LEU A 23 6.75 11.03 -1.58
C LEU A 23 7.49 10.15 -0.58
N ILE A 24 7.23 8.85 -0.60
CA ILE A 24 7.89 7.92 0.31
C ILE A 24 9.39 7.86 0.01
N GLN A 25 9.76 7.86 -1.25
CA GLN A 25 11.17 7.79 -1.63
C GLN A 25 11.97 9.00 -1.16
N SER A 26 11.32 10.15 -1.02
CA SER A 26 11.99 11.35 -0.51
C SER A 26 11.84 11.53 0.99
N HIS A 27 11.11 10.65 1.66
CA HIS A 27 10.88 10.78 3.10
C HIS A 27 12.01 10.15 3.89
N PRO A 28 12.58 10.87 4.89
CA PRO A 28 13.75 10.35 5.61
C PRO A 28 13.44 9.19 6.56
N ASN A 29 12.19 9.03 6.99
CA ASN A 29 11.83 8.06 8.03
C ASN A 29 10.91 6.95 7.55
N ILE A 30 10.50 6.94 6.29
CA ILE A 30 9.58 5.95 5.75
C ILE A 30 10.23 5.21 4.59
N GLU A 31 10.18 3.89 4.65
CA GLU A 31 10.70 3.01 3.62
C GLU A 31 9.53 2.28 2.96
N LEU A 32 9.58 2.18 1.63
CA LEU A 32 8.58 1.41 0.90
C LEU A 32 8.89 -0.08 1.08
N ALA A 33 8.00 -0.80 1.75
CA ALA A 33 8.21 -2.22 2.03
C ALA A 33 7.79 -3.09 0.85
N TYR A 34 6.63 -2.82 0.27
CA TYR A 34 6.13 -3.53 -0.90
C TYR A 34 5.05 -2.71 -1.57
N VAL A 35 4.77 -3.04 -2.82
CA VAL A 35 3.67 -2.46 -3.59
C VAL A 35 2.90 -3.61 -4.22
N SER A 36 1.60 -3.69 -3.93
CA SER A 36 0.75 -4.76 -4.42
C SER A 36 -0.18 -4.25 -5.51
N SER A 37 -0.19 -4.93 -6.65
CA SER A 37 -1.07 -4.62 -7.77
C SER A 37 -1.34 -5.90 -8.53
N ARG A 38 -2.62 -6.24 -8.67
CA ARG A 38 -3.00 -7.44 -9.39
C ARG A 38 -2.60 -7.35 -10.87
N GLU A 39 -2.73 -6.15 -11.44
CA GLU A 39 -2.49 -5.97 -12.86
C GLU A 39 -1.00 -5.90 -13.23
N ARG A 40 -0.16 -5.50 -12.29
CA ARG A 40 1.27 -5.30 -12.55
C ARG A 40 2.14 -6.35 -11.87
N GLU A 41 1.55 -7.38 -11.34
CA GLU A 41 2.26 -8.43 -10.61
C GLU A 41 3.47 -8.93 -11.40
N GLY A 42 4.62 -8.96 -10.76
CA GLY A 42 5.87 -9.45 -11.35
C GLY A 42 6.64 -8.43 -12.16
N GLN A 43 6.06 -7.27 -12.44
CA GLN A 43 6.74 -6.22 -13.20
C GLN A 43 7.54 -5.33 -12.25
N LEU A 44 8.58 -4.72 -12.77
CA LEU A 44 9.39 -3.80 -11.98
C LEU A 44 8.65 -2.50 -11.73
N LEU A 45 8.75 -1.99 -10.51
CA LEU A 45 8.17 -0.69 -10.21
C LEU A 45 8.76 0.41 -11.10
N THR A 46 10.05 0.32 -11.37
CA THR A 46 10.74 1.33 -12.18
C THR A 46 10.26 1.37 -13.62
N ASP A 47 9.55 0.35 -14.10
CA ASP A 47 8.93 0.40 -15.41
C ASP A 47 7.77 1.41 -15.47
N PHE A 48 7.21 1.76 -14.31
CA PHE A 48 6.07 2.67 -14.21
C PHE A 48 6.39 3.93 -13.42
N GLU A 49 7.32 3.84 -12.47
CA GLU A 49 7.62 4.93 -11.53
C GLU A 49 9.13 5.13 -11.48
N ASN A 50 9.60 6.22 -12.05
CA ASN A 50 11.05 6.50 -12.12
C ASN A 50 11.70 6.61 -10.76
N SER A 51 10.97 7.07 -9.76
CA SER A 51 11.51 7.28 -8.42
C SER A 51 11.42 6.06 -7.52
N ALA A 52 10.89 4.94 -8.01
CA ALA A 52 10.73 3.74 -7.20
C ALA A 52 12.09 3.07 -6.92
N PRO A 53 12.16 2.26 -5.86
CA PRO A 53 13.38 1.51 -5.58
C PRO A 53 13.76 0.58 -6.72
N ALA A 54 15.04 0.57 -7.05
CA ALA A 54 15.54 -0.30 -8.11
C ALA A 54 15.39 -1.77 -7.70
N GLY A 55 14.94 -2.59 -8.64
CA GLY A 55 14.82 -4.03 -8.42
C GLY A 55 13.55 -4.48 -7.72
N MET A 56 12.76 -3.57 -7.19
CA MET A 56 11.51 -3.93 -6.54
C MET A 56 10.44 -4.27 -7.58
N ARG A 57 9.73 -5.37 -7.34
CA ARG A 57 8.66 -5.80 -8.24
C ARG A 57 7.32 -5.71 -7.54
N TYR A 58 6.29 -5.47 -8.34
CA TYR A 58 4.93 -5.52 -7.82
C TYR A 58 4.62 -6.93 -7.36
N VAL A 59 3.98 -7.03 -6.21
CA VAL A 59 3.42 -8.28 -5.69
C VAL A 59 1.91 -8.22 -5.81
N ASN A 60 1.25 -9.33 -5.50
CA ASN A 60 -0.22 -9.38 -5.49
C ASN A 60 -0.63 -10.11 -4.22
N PHE A 61 -0.73 -9.35 -3.13
CA PHE A 61 -1.06 -9.90 -1.82
C PHE A 61 -2.56 -9.85 -1.57
N ASN A 62 -3.07 -10.91 -0.96
CA ASN A 62 -4.36 -10.83 -0.28
C ASN A 62 -4.14 -10.28 1.13
N PRO A 63 -5.21 -9.97 1.89
CA PRO A 63 -5.02 -9.40 3.23
C PRO A 63 -4.18 -10.26 4.17
N GLU A 64 -4.35 -11.57 4.13
CA GLU A 64 -3.60 -12.47 4.99
C GLU A 64 -2.11 -12.46 4.66
N GLN A 65 -1.77 -12.44 3.38
CA GLN A 65 -0.37 -12.37 2.95
C GLN A 65 0.26 -11.05 3.37
N ALA A 66 -0.50 -9.96 3.27
CA ALA A 66 -0.02 -8.66 3.68
C ALA A 66 0.28 -8.60 5.18
N LEU A 67 -0.53 -9.28 6.00
CA LEU A 67 -0.30 -9.35 7.43
C LEU A 67 1.01 -10.04 7.80
N GLU A 68 1.50 -10.93 6.94
CA GLU A 68 2.76 -11.62 7.17
C GLU A 68 3.97 -10.75 6.92
N GLN A 69 3.78 -9.60 6.29
CA GLN A 69 4.86 -8.67 6.03
C GLN A 69 5.14 -7.81 7.26
N SER A 70 6.35 -7.29 7.34
CA SER A 70 6.77 -6.49 8.49
C SER A 70 6.48 -5.00 8.34
N ALA A 71 5.47 -4.63 7.56
CA ALA A 71 5.11 -3.23 7.38
C ALA A 71 4.41 -2.69 8.63
N ASN A 72 4.76 -1.45 8.99
CA ASN A 72 4.13 -0.75 10.12
C ASN A 72 2.84 -0.05 9.68
N VAL A 73 2.79 0.35 8.42
CA VAL A 73 1.67 1.10 7.84
C VAL A 73 1.28 0.42 6.54
N VAL A 74 0.00 0.20 6.34
CA VAL A 74 -0.53 -0.33 5.08
C VAL A 74 -1.55 0.66 4.53
N VAL A 75 -1.30 1.13 3.32
CA VAL A 75 -2.17 2.09 2.65
C VAL A 75 -2.96 1.36 1.57
N LEU A 76 -4.28 1.51 1.62
CA LEU A 76 -5.20 0.92 0.65
C LEU A 76 -5.59 1.97 -0.38
N ALA A 77 -5.21 1.75 -1.63
CA ALA A 77 -5.61 2.60 -2.76
C ALA A 77 -6.41 1.73 -3.74
N LEU A 78 -7.43 1.07 -3.22
CA LEU A 78 -8.21 0.09 -3.95
C LEU A 78 -9.46 0.72 -4.57
N PRO A 79 -10.02 0.10 -5.62
CA PRO A 79 -11.35 0.48 -6.10
C PRO A 79 -12.41 0.31 -5.01
N ASN A 80 -13.56 0.94 -5.22
CA ASN A 80 -14.68 0.86 -4.29
C ASN A 80 -15.04 -0.59 -3.97
N ASN A 81 -15.46 -0.81 -2.74
CA ASN A 81 -15.98 -2.10 -2.23
C ASN A 81 -14.91 -3.18 -2.05
N LEU A 82 -13.64 -2.88 -2.21
CA LEU A 82 -12.58 -3.85 -1.97
C LEU A 82 -11.87 -3.64 -0.64
N ALA A 83 -11.95 -2.43 -0.06
CA ALA A 83 -11.26 -2.12 1.18
C ALA A 83 -11.85 -2.82 2.39
N GLU A 84 -13.15 -3.11 2.39
CA GLU A 84 -13.82 -3.74 3.53
C GLU A 84 -13.17 -5.05 3.96
N ASN A 85 -12.83 -5.90 2.99
CA ASN A 85 -12.21 -7.17 3.30
C ASN A 85 -10.86 -6.99 3.98
N TRP A 86 -10.10 -6.00 3.55
CA TRP A 86 -8.81 -5.69 4.17
C TRP A 86 -8.99 -5.21 5.60
N VAL A 87 -9.94 -4.30 5.81
CA VAL A 87 -10.22 -3.78 7.15
C VAL A 87 -10.65 -4.92 8.08
N SER A 88 -11.56 -5.78 7.62
CA SER A 88 -12.06 -6.90 8.41
C SER A 88 -10.94 -7.86 8.81
N VAL A 89 -10.09 -8.24 7.86
CA VAL A 89 -9.03 -9.21 8.14
C VAL A 89 -8.02 -8.62 9.13
N PHE A 90 -7.63 -7.37 8.94
CA PHE A 90 -6.66 -6.74 9.84
C PHE A 90 -7.23 -6.58 11.24
N ASP A 91 -8.50 -6.25 11.35
CA ASP A 91 -9.17 -6.11 12.64
C ASP A 91 -9.29 -7.45 13.36
N VAL A 92 -9.76 -8.48 12.65
CA VAL A 92 -9.92 -9.81 13.23
C VAL A 92 -8.60 -10.38 13.71
N LYS A 93 -7.53 -10.19 12.95
CA LYS A 93 -6.20 -10.69 13.31
C LYS A 93 -5.49 -9.78 14.31
N GLN A 94 -6.09 -8.68 14.70
CA GLN A 94 -5.52 -7.74 15.66
C GLN A 94 -4.12 -7.27 15.25
N SER A 95 -4.01 -6.87 13.99
CA SER A 95 -2.75 -6.37 13.46
C SER A 95 -2.32 -5.10 14.18
N ASN A 96 -1.02 -4.97 14.41
CA ASN A 96 -0.43 -3.75 14.96
C ASN A 96 -0.12 -2.71 13.89
N ALA A 97 -0.31 -3.05 12.62
CA ALA A 97 -0.06 -2.11 11.54
C ALA A 97 -1.19 -1.07 11.46
N LEU A 98 -0.82 0.17 11.18
CA LEU A 98 -1.79 1.21 10.91
C LEU A 98 -2.32 1.01 9.49
N LEU A 99 -3.64 0.92 9.36
CA LEU A 99 -4.28 0.74 8.07
C LEU A 99 -4.93 2.05 7.64
N ILE A 100 -4.50 2.58 6.49
CA ILE A 100 -5.01 3.84 5.95
C ILE A 100 -5.76 3.53 4.66
N ASP A 101 -7.03 3.90 4.59
CA ASP A 101 -7.87 3.63 3.45
C ASP A 101 -8.10 4.90 2.64
N LEU A 102 -7.61 4.90 1.40
CA LEU A 102 -7.79 6.01 0.47
C LEU A 102 -8.91 5.73 -0.54
N SER A 103 -9.61 4.61 -0.39
CA SER A 103 -10.68 4.27 -1.33
C SER A 103 -11.91 5.14 -1.09
N ALA A 104 -12.83 5.11 -2.06
CA ALA A 104 -14.08 5.87 -1.93
C ALA A 104 -15.06 5.22 -0.97
N ASP A 105 -14.80 4.00 -0.50
CA ASP A 105 -15.71 3.27 0.40
C ASP A 105 -15.98 4.03 1.70
N TYR A 106 -15.00 4.79 2.16
CA TYR A 106 -15.11 5.51 3.43
C TYR A 106 -14.92 7.00 3.28
N ARG A 107 -14.75 7.49 2.06
CA ARG A 107 -14.37 8.87 1.82
C ARG A 107 -15.55 9.82 1.69
N PHE A 108 -16.70 9.31 1.27
CA PHE A 108 -17.89 10.13 1.01
C PHE A 108 -19.00 9.73 1.98
N ASP A 109 -19.01 10.36 3.11
CA ASP A 109 -20.15 10.23 4.01
C ASP A 109 -21.02 11.49 3.87
N SER A 110 -22.08 11.53 4.65
CA SER A 110 -23.06 12.62 4.58
C SER A 110 -22.52 13.97 5.00
N ASN A 111 -21.33 14.02 5.53
CA ASN A 111 -20.75 15.26 6.07
C ASN A 111 -19.79 15.95 5.10
N TRP A 112 -19.60 15.36 3.96
CA TRP A 112 -18.75 15.97 2.94
C TRP A 112 -19.42 17.13 2.27
#